data_7e07151ff4c9c44e876760cb261145d4
#
_entry.id   7e07151ff4c9c44e876760cb261145d4
#
_cell.length_a   1.000
_cell.length_b   1.000
_cell.length_c   1.000
_cell.angle_alpha   90.00
_cell.angle_beta   90.00
_cell.angle_gamma   90.00
#
_symmetry.space_group_name_H-M   'P 1'
#
loop_
_entity.id
_entity.type
_entity.pdbx_description
1 polymer ?
#
loop_
_entity_poly.entity_id
_entity_poly.type
_entity_poly.pdbx_seq_one_letter_code
_entity_poly.pdbx_strand_id
1 'polypeptide(L)'
;MKVISADVSQVSGNCYQVTGELELRLPVQDNVYYTNLRFSMMICKEDGKFSIVSIHTSTIGKSVLWDDTQVLKERQKQFSEESGENIQDPVTGVFQLGAFKERAARQLEDISKEKKYALICTDICNFERVNNLYGMQKADKLLADTAKMIMASGKCILFCCRSVADHFVALARYQDFSTFRNMLNELCNCFAVEIGNEYSDAYPRLGIGVYRIDKEHPPIQKMVEYANLARKSLRTNTTTHIAVYDERVYTQLIRAGKIEQSMKNAMAQHEFKAFIQPKYNLETGQIVGAEALVRWIREDGSMIYPDDFIPIFEKNGFIVELDFFILGEVCRMIQRRLQEKRHCVPISINQSRVLLQEKDYVKRVADILKKYDTPPRYIELELTERIFRDDLTDLAKMMGELRNLGIRWSIDDFGTGYSSLNLLKELPVDIIKIDKSFLDETESSETSKIIIRKTVELTQELDKTVVCEGVETENQADYLRGIRCDMAQGYLYAKPMPMEEFEKLLDKEIYG
;
A
#
# COMPACT_ATOMS: atom_id res chain seq x y z
N MET A 1 38.67 1.45 -10.26
CA MET A 1 37.78 0.57 -9.54
C MET A 1 38.58 -0.13 -8.43
N LYS A 2 38.09 -0.09 -7.21
CA LYS A 2 38.70 -0.74 -6.05
C LYS A 2 37.64 -1.55 -5.32
N VAL A 3 37.90 -2.84 -5.11
CA VAL A 3 37.01 -3.68 -4.29
C VAL A 3 37.24 -3.32 -2.81
N ILE A 4 36.17 -2.98 -2.10
CA ILE A 4 36.21 -2.64 -0.67
C ILE A 4 36.05 -3.92 0.15
N SER A 5 35.06 -4.73 -0.20
CA SER A 5 34.81 -6.04 0.41
C SER A 5 34.25 -7.01 -0.62
N ALA A 6 34.51 -8.29 -0.46
CA ALA A 6 33.88 -9.33 -1.25
C ALA A 6 33.76 -10.63 -0.45
N ASP A 7 32.58 -11.20 -0.43
CA ASP A 7 32.27 -12.51 0.13
C ASP A 7 31.96 -13.48 -0.99
N VAL A 8 32.49 -14.70 -0.88
CA VAL A 8 32.29 -15.75 -1.89
C VAL A 8 31.58 -16.92 -1.24
N SER A 9 30.46 -17.33 -1.79
CA SER A 9 29.73 -18.53 -1.38
C SER A 9 29.56 -19.48 -2.57
N GLN A 10 29.77 -20.77 -2.35
CA GLN A 10 29.50 -21.79 -3.37
C GLN A 10 27.99 -22.07 -3.38
N VAL A 11 27.34 -21.94 -4.53
CA VAL A 11 25.89 -22.13 -4.69
C VAL A 11 25.60 -23.58 -5.12
N SER A 12 26.33 -24.09 -6.12
CA SER A 12 26.21 -25.49 -6.55
C SER A 12 27.38 -25.87 -7.46
N GLY A 13 27.93 -27.08 -7.32
CA GLY A 13 28.96 -27.61 -8.20
C GLY A 13 30.11 -26.63 -8.44
N ASN A 14 30.25 -26.16 -9.67
CA ASN A 14 31.28 -25.19 -10.09
C ASN A 14 30.78 -23.73 -10.11
N CYS A 15 29.62 -23.44 -9.52
CA CYS A 15 29.03 -22.09 -9.49
C CYS A 15 29.19 -21.44 -8.13
N TYR A 16 29.63 -20.18 -8.13
CA TYR A 16 29.91 -19.36 -6.97
C TYR A 16 29.15 -18.04 -7.05
N GLN A 17 28.59 -17.60 -5.95
CA GLN A 17 28.07 -16.26 -5.79
C GLN A 17 29.10 -15.39 -5.08
N VAL A 18 29.42 -14.26 -5.67
CA VAL A 18 30.31 -13.25 -5.09
C VAL A 18 29.49 -12.00 -4.84
N THR A 19 29.40 -11.58 -3.58
CA THR A 19 28.75 -10.35 -3.17
C THR A 19 29.76 -9.42 -2.53
N GLY A 20 29.59 -8.12 -2.67
CA GLY A 20 30.55 -7.20 -2.07
C GLY A 20 30.28 -5.74 -2.38
N GLU A 21 31.23 -4.92 -2.01
CA GLU A 21 31.22 -3.48 -2.25
C GLU A 21 32.46 -3.06 -3.03
N LEU A 22 32.29 -2.15 -3.96
CA LEU A 22 33.38 -1.60 -4.74
C LEU A 22 33.27 -0.06 -4.80
N GLU A 23 34.44 0.58 -4.79
CA GLU A 23 34.58 2.01 -5.05
C GLU A 23 34.93 2.20 -6.54
N LEU A 24 34.06 2.96 -7.21
CA LEU A 24 34.35 3.44 -8.57
C LEU A 24 34.94 4.83 -8.50
N ARG A 25 36.05 5.02 -9.19
CA ARG A 25 36.66 6.33 -9.46
C ARG A 25 36.33 6.71 -10.88
N LEU A 26 35.57 7.77 -11.03
CA LEU A 26 35.20 8.29 -12.34
C LEU A 26 35.92 9.61 -12.56
N PRO A 27 37.00 9.64 -13.39
CA PRO A 27 37.61 10.89 -13.78
C PRO A 27 36.68 11.63 -14.76
N VAL A 28 36.29 12.84 -14.42
CA VAL A 28 35.48 13.72 -15.27
C VAL A 28 36.23 15.06 -15.32
N GLN A 29 36.89 15.37 -16.43
CA GLN A 29 37.76 16.53 -16.61
C GLN A 29 38.81 16.62 -15.49
N ASP A 30 38.93 17.72 -14.75
CA ASP A 30 39.93 17.92 -13.68
C ASP A 30 39.47 17.37 -12.31
N ASN A 31 38.32 16.73 -12.21
CA ASN A 31 37.74 16.21 -10.96
C ASN A 31 37.65 14.69 -10.98
N VAL A 32 37.82 14.06 -9.80
CA VAL A 32 37.62 12.63 -9.59
C VAL A 32 36.44 12.41 -8.66
N TYR A 33 35.43 11.75 -9.18
CA TYR A 33 34.24 11.38 -8.42
C TYR A 33 34.35 9.96 -7.89
N TYR A 34 33.89 9.74 -6.65
CA TYR A 34 33.90 8.44 -6.01
C TYR A 34 32.43 8.01 -5.77
N THR A 35 32.10 6.77 -6.09
CA THR A 35 30.82 6.18 -5.73
C THR A 35 31.01 4.75 -5.27
N ASN A 36 30.30 4.37 -4.19
CA ASN A 36 30.30 3.02 -3.67
C ASN A 36 29.11 2.26 -4.24
N LEU A 37 29.35 1.10 -4.80
CA LEU A 37 28.36 0.20 -5.34
C LEU A 37 28.40 -1.12 -4.58
N ARG A 38 27.23 -1.66 -4.26
CA ARG A 38 27.07 -3.08 -3.94
C ARG A 38 26.97 -3.86 -5.23
N PHE A 39 27.62 -4.99 -5.28
CA PHE A 39 27.49 -5.92 -6.40
C PHE A 39 27.18 -7.33 -5.91
N SER A 40 26.46 -8.07 -6.74
CA SER A 40 26.30 -9.51 -6.64
C SER A 40 26.55 -10.08 -8.04
N MET A 41 27.48 -11.03 -8.14
CA MET A 41 27.77 -11.69 -9.41
C MET A 41 27.76 -13.20 -9.23
N MET A 42 27.31 -13.90 -10.26
CA MET A 42 27.46 -15.34 -10.38
C MET A 42 28.65 -15.66 -11.27
N ILE A 43 29.54 -16.51 -10.80
CA ILE A 43 30.74 -16.97 -11.50
C ILE A 43 30.67 -18.48 -11.61
N CYS A 44 30.82 -19.01 -12.80
CA CYS A 44 30.96 -20.45 -13.02
C CYS A 44 32.40 -20.78 -13.44
N LYS A 45 32.92 -21.92 -12.95
CA LYS A 45 34.23 -22.43 -13.30
C LYS A 45 34.09 -23.60 -14.27
N GLU A 46 34.53 -23.44 -15.51
CA GLU A 46 34.59 -24.49 -16.54
C GLU A 46 36.02 -24.59 -17.11
N ASP A 47 36.56 -25.79 -17.20
CA ASP A 47 37.89 -26.08 -17.72
C ASP A 47 39.05 -25.22 -17.14
N GLY A 48 38.96 -24.94 -15.83
CA GLY A 48 39.93 -24.14 -15.12
C GLY A 48 39.83 -22.63 -15.33
N LYS A 49 38.86 -22.16 -16.12
CA LYS A 49 38.57 -20.74 -16.34
C LYS A 49 37.31 -20.32 -15.61
N PHE A 50 37.29 -19.07 -15.13
CA PHE A 50 36.12 -18.47 -14.51
C PHE A 50 35.39 -17.59 -15.52
N SER A 51 34.10 -17.76 -15.64
CA SER A 51 33.17 -16.93 -16.44
C SER A 51 32.13 -16.27 -15.56
N ILE A 52 31.86 -15.00 -15.81
CA ILE A 52 30.80 -14.27 -15.12
C ILE A 52 29.47 -14.54 -15.84
N VAL A 53 28.50 -15.10 -15.12
CA VAL A 53 27.20 -15.44 -15.68
C VAL A 53 26.20 -14.30 -15.51
N SER A 54 26.25 -13.60 -14.37
CA SER A 54 25.40 -12.44 -14.12
C SER A 54 26.07 -11.46 -13.16
N ILE A 55 25.74 -10.16 -13.32
CA ILE A 55 26.15 -9.10 -12.40
C ILE A 55 24.94 -8.23 -12.08
N HIS A 56 24.70 -8.00 -10.79
CA HIS A 56 23.77 -7.01 -10.30
C HIS A 56 24.53 -5.95 -9.49
N THR A 57 24.22 -4.69 -9.72
CA THR A 57 24.82 -3.58 -8.97
C THR A 57 23.74 -2.65 -8.44
N SER A 58 23.93 -2.13 -7.21
CA SER A 58 23.09 -1.10 -6.61
C SER A 58 23.96 -0.07 -5.89
N THR A 59 23.52 1.18 -5.86
CA THR A 59 24.21 2.25 -5.14
C THR A 59 23.96 2.17 -3.65
N ILE A 60 25.03 2.38 -2.84
CA ILE A 60 24.94 2.48 -1.39
C ILE A 60 24.96 3.96 -1.01
N GLY A 61 23.87 4.43 -0.39
CA GLY A 61 23.81 5.75 0.22
C GLY A 61 23.32 6.87 -0.70
N LYS A 62 23.02 8.00 -0.08
CA LYS A 62 22.39 9.19 -0.64
C LYS A 62 22.89 9.50 -2.05
N SER A 63 21.99 9.50 -3.02
CA SER A 63 22.22 10.06 -4.33
C SER A 63 22.70 11.50 -4.16
N VAL A 64 23.95 11.77 -4.46
CA VAL A 64 24.36 13.13 -4.82
C VAL A 64 23.55 13.47 -6.05
N LEU A 65 22.72 14.49 -5.98
CA LEU A 65 21.97 15.05 -7.09
C LEU A 65 22.95 15.29 -8.24
N TRP A 66 22.82 14.47 -9.27
CA TRP A 66 23.51 14.69 -10.54
C TRP A 66 22.77 15.81 -11.27
N ASP A 67 23.15 17.04 -10.96
CA ASP A 67 22.80 18.18 -11.79
C ASP A 67 23.95 18.41 -12.79
N ASP A 68 24.03 17.47 -13.74
CA ASP A 68 24.99 17.60 -14.84
C ASP A 68 24.35 17.20 -16.16
N THR A 69 23.45 18.07 -16.58
CA THR A 69 22.84 18.07 -17.91
C THR A 69 23.92 18.17 -19.02
N GLN A 70 25.11 18.66 -18.73
CA GLN A 70 26.22 18.76 -19.70
C GLN A 70 26.96 17.44 -19.92
N VAL A 71 27.28 16.71 -18.88
CA VAL A 71 27.95 15.39 -18.98
C VAL A 71 27.08 14.35 -19.69
N LEU A 72 25.77 14.40 -19.44
CA LEU A 72 24.82 13.57 -20.18
C LEU A 72 24.73 13.97 -21.66
N LYS A 73 24.81 15.27 -22.01
CA LYS A 73 24.81 15.74 -23.39
C LYS A 73 26.09 15.39 -24.14
N GLU A 74 27.26 15.45 -23.50
CA GLU A 74 28.54 15.08 -24.12
C GLU A 74 28.68 13.55 -24.29
N ARG A 75 28.23 12.74 -23.33
CA ARG A 75 28.13 11.27 -23.51
C ARG A 75 27.10 10.89 -24.57
N GLN A 76 25.97 11.56 -24.66
CA GLN A 76 24.99 11.34 -25.75
C GLN A 76 25.64 11.64 -27.13
N LYS A 77 26.51 12.63 -27.21
CA LYS A 77 27.22 12.99 -28.45
C LYS A 77 28.29 11.97 -28.82
N GLN A 78 29.08 11.48 -27.85
CA GLN A 78 30.07 10.41 -28.08
C GLN A 78 29.40 9.06 -28.40
N PHE A 79 28.31 8.67 -27.71
CA PHE A 79 27.58 7.44 -28.04
C PHE A 79 26.83 7.52 -29.38
N SER A 80 26.39 8.70 -29.84
CA SER A 80 25.74 8.86 -31.14
C SER A 80 26.74 8.83 -32.31
N GLU A 81 28.02 9.13 -32.07
CA GLU A 81 29.08 9.06 -33.08
C GLU A 81 29.75 7.66 -33.16
N GLU A 82 29.70 6.85 -32.08
CA GLU A 82 30.24 5.48 -32.05
C GLU A 82 29.22 4.38 -32.37
N SER A 83 27.92 4.63 -32.31
CA SER A 83 26.88 3.61 -32.51
C SER A 83 26.13 3.76 -33.84
N GLY A 84 26.84 3.51 -34.92
CA GLY A 84 26.18 3.19 -36.19
C GLY A 84 25.42 1.88 -36.22
N GLU A 85 25.35 1.10 -35.10
CA GLU A 85 24.71 -0.22 -35.05
C GLU A 85 24.14 -0.52 -33.67
N ASN A 86 22.89 -0.38 -33.51
CA ASN A 86 21.90 -1.02 -32.64
C ASN A 86 20.90 -0.03 -32.02
N ILE A 87 20.05 0.52 -32.85
CA ILE A 87 18.90 1.35 -32.45
C ILE A 87 17.78 0.48 -31.83
N GLN A 88 17.85 -0.86 -31.98
CA GLN A 88 16.82 -1.82 -31.55
C GLN A 88 17.30 -2.70 -30.39
N ASP A 89 16.35 -3.08 -29.51
CA ASP A 89 16.56 -4.07 -28.47
C ASP A 89 16.70 -5.47 -29.09
N PRO A 90 17.76 -6.24 -28.78
CA PRO A 90 18.06 -7.51 -29.45
C PRO A 90 17.04 -8.63 -29.13
N VAL A 91 16.31 -8.54 -28.02
CA VAL A 91 15.31 -9.55 -27.61
C VAL A 91 13.96 -9.27 -28.24
N THR A 92 13.54 -8.02 -28.24
CA THR A 92 12.16 -7.63 -28.61
C THR A 92 12.05 -7.00 -29.99
N GLY A 93 13.15 -6.53 -30.59
CA GLY A 93 13.18 -5.87 -31.88
C GLY A 93 12.62 -4.45 -31.89
N VAL A 94 12.08 -3.94 -30.78
CA VAL A 94 11.63 -2.55 -30.66
C VAL A 94 12.80 -1.62 -30.35
N PHE A 95 12.55 -0.30 -30.35
CA PHE A 95 13.63 0.65 -30.09
C PHE A 95 14.24 0.49 -28.69
N GLN A 96 15.51 0.86 -28.56
CA GLN A 96 16.10 1.17 -27.26
C GLN A 96 15.63 2.56 -26.78
N LEU A 97 15.66 2.80 -25.46
CA LEU A 97 15.12 4.03 -24.85
C LEU A 97 15.74 5.33 -25.42
N GLY A 98 17.02 5.35 -25.75
CA GLY A 98 17.71 6.50 -26.34
C GLY A 98 17.10 6.89 -27.68
N ALA A 99 17.06 5.95 -28.62
CA ALA A 99 16.47 6.13 -29.94
C ALA A 99 14.97 6.47 -29.88
N PHE A 100 14.24 5.87 -28.95
CA PHE A 100 12.84 6.22 -28.71
C PHE A 100 12.67 7.69 -28.33
N LYS A 101 13.47 8.20 -27.37
CA LYS A 101 13.38 9.59 -26.90
C LYS A 101 13.62 10.60 -28.01
N GLU A 102 14.65 10.36 -28.82
CA GLU A 102 14.97 11.24 -29.95
C GLU A 102 13.83 11.26 -30.99
N ARG A 103 13.32 10.07 -31.33
CA ARG A 103 12.22 9.96 -32.29
C ARG A 103 10.93 10.57 -31.77
N ALA A 104 10.64 10.40 -30.47
CA ALA A 104 9.48 10.98 -29.83
C ALA A 104 9.59 12.50 -29.76
N ALA A 105 10.77 13.06 -29.44
CA ALA A 105 11.00 14.50 -29.44
C ALA A 105 10.69 15.11 -30.82
N ARG A 106 11.28 14.54 -31.89
CA ARG A 106 11.01 15.00 -33.28
C ARG A 106 9.52 14.90 -33.64
N GLN A 107 8.81 13.82 -33.21
CA GLN A 107 7.39 13.65 -33.49
C GLN A 107 6.51 14.70 -32.79
N LEU A 108 6.98 15.22 -31.65
CA LEU A 108 6.26 16.18 -30.82
C LEU A 108 6.61 17.66 -31.13
N GLU A 109 7.61 17.93 -31.97
CA GLU A 109 7.95 19.29 -32.41
C GLU A 109 6.81 19.96 -33.19
N ASP A 110 5.99 19.19 -33.88
CA ASP A 110 4.86 19.67 -34.70
C ASP A 110 3.50 19.21 -34.15
N ILE A 111 3.22 19.54 -32.88
CA ILE A 111 1.90 19.28 -32.29
C ILE A 111 0.89 20.31 -32.80
N SER A 112 0.07 19.93 -33.79
CA SER A 112 -1.08 20.72 -34.21
C SER A 112 -2.25 20.56 -33.23
N LYS A 113 -3.18 21.56 -33.18
CA LYS A 113 -4.37 21.52 -32.30
C LYS A 113 -5.27 20.30 -32.51
N GLU A 114 -5.15 19.63 -33.64
CA GLU A 114 -5.98 18.49 -34.04
C GLU A 114 -5.39 17.13 -33.63
N LYS A 115 -4.08 17.05 -33.31
CA LYS A 115 -3.39 15.82 -33.00
C LYS A 115 -3.13 15.72 -31.50
N LYS A 116 -3.75 14.75 -30.83
CA LYS A 116 -3.54 14.45 -29.41
C LYS A 116 -2.61 13.27 -29.27
N TYR A 117 -1.65 13.40 -28.36
CA TYR A 117 -0.65 12.36 -28.09
C TYR A 117 -0.72 11.90 -26.65
N ALA A 118 -0.31 10.66 -26.43
CA ALA A 118 -0.10 10.09 -25.10
C ALA A 118 1.19 9.31 -25.07
N LEU A 119 1.87 9.35 -23.93
CA LEU A 119 2.98 8.48 -23.60
C LEU A 119 2.50 7.39 -22.67
N ILE A 120 2.84 6.16 -22.97
CA ILE A 120 2.43 4.96 -22.26
C ILE A 120 3.67 4.32 -21.64
N CYS A 121 3.63 4.01 -20.35
CA CYS A 121 4.59 3.12 -19.71
C CYS A 121 3.87 1.84 -19.29
N THR A 122 4.43 0.69 -19.61
CA THR A 122 3.86 -0.60 -19.20
C THR A 122 4.93 -1.53 -18.68
N ASP A 123 4.55 -2.43 -17.78
CA ASP A 123 5.35 -3.57 -17.30
C ASP A 123 4.52 -4.85 -17.28
N ILE A 124 5.21 -5.96 -17.11
CA ILE A 124 4.59 -7.27 -16.95
C ILE A 124 4.60 -7.62 -15.45
N CYS A 125 3.47 -7.44 -14.79
CA CYS A 125 3.32 -7.86 -13.39
C CYS A 125 3.64 -9.35 -13.27
N ASN A 126 4.34 -9.73 -12.20
CA ASN A 126 4.83 -11.10 -11.94
C ASN A 126 5.89 -11.63 -12.94
N PHE A 127 6.58 -10.77 -13.69
CA PHE A 127 7.63 -11.18 -14.63
C PHE A 127 8.76 -11.98 -13.96
N GLU A 128 9.16 -11.60 -12.75
CA GLU A 128 10.14 -12.33 -11.95
C GLU A 128 9.69 -13.77 -11.68
N ARG A 129 8.39 -13.97 -11.42
CA ARG A 129 7.83 -15.31 -11.23
C ARG A 129 7.86 -16.14 -12.52
N VAL A 130 7.67 -15.51 -13.69
CA VAL A 130 7.86 -16.17 -15.00
C VAL A 130 9.32 -16.61 -15.16
N ASN A 131 10.29 -15.74 -14.87
CA ASN A 131 11.71 -16.10 -14.92
C ASN A 131 12.01 -17.31 -14.03
N ASN A 132 11.51 -17.31 -12.81
CA ASN A 132 11.78 -18.36 -11.82
C ASN A 132 11.14 -19.70 -12.18
N LEU A 133 9.91 -19.71 -12.71
CA LEU A 133 9.17 -20.94 -13.01
C LEU A 133 9.48 -21.49 -14.41
N TYR A 134 9.68 -20.64 -15.40
CA TYR A 134 9.76 -21.06 -16.82
C TYR A 134 11.14 -20.82 -17.44
N GLY A 135 12.04 -20.11 -16.76
CA GLY A 135 13.40 -19.84 -17.20
C GLY A 135 13.52 -18.69 -18.20
N MET A 136 14.78 -18.25 -18.42
CA MET A 136 15.11 -17.04 -19.17
C MET A 136 14.63 -17.06 -20.64
N GLN A 137 14.75 -18.21 -21.33
CA GLN A 137 14.35 -18.31 -22.75
C GLN A 137 12.85 -18.05 -22.95
N LYS A 138 12.00 -18.58 -22.05
CA LYS A 138 10.56 -18.33 -22.09
C LYS A 138 10.20 -16.92 -21.66
N ALA A 139 10.94 -16.34 -20.72
CA ALA A 139 10.79 -14.95 -20.35
C ALA A 139 11.18 -13.99 -21.48
N ASP A 140 12.25 -14.26 -22.22
CA ASP A 140 12.64 -13.49 -23.43
C ASP A 140 11.57 -13.61 -24.53
N LYS A 141 10.99 -14.80 -24.71
CA LYS A 141 9.84 -14.99 -25.63
C LYS A 141 8.65 -14.12 -25.19
N LEU A 142 8.31 -14.14 -23.91
CA LEU A 142 7.24 -13.31 -23.36
C LEU A 142 7.48 -11.82 -23.63
N LEU A 143 8.70 -11.33 -23.45
CA LEU A 143 9.06 -9.93 -23.75
C LEU A 143 8.88 -9.61 -25.25
N ALA A 144 9.33 -10.50 -26.14
CA ALA A 144 9.17 -10.33 -27.59
C ALA A 144 7.68 -10.34 -28.00
N ASP A 145 6.89 -11.23 -27.45
CA ASP A 145 5.45 -11.33 -27.74
C ASP A 145 4.70 -10.11 -27.18
N THR A 146 5.07 -9.63 -25.98
CA THR A 146 4.53 -8.38 -25.41
C THR A 146 4.79 -7.18 -26.31
N ALA A 147 6.02 -7.04 -26.83
CA ALA A 147 6.38 -5.95 -27.75
C ALA A 147 5.52 -5.99 -29.03
N LYS A 148 5.33 -7.21 -29.60
CA LYS A 148 4.46 -7.40 -30.78
C LYS A 148 3.00 -7.04 -30.49
N MET A 149 2.46 -7.46 -29.35
CA MET A 149 1.08 -7.14 -28.94
C MET A 149 0.89 -5.65 -28.77
N ILE A 150 1.82 -4.95 -28.13
CA ILE A 150 1.79 -3.48 -27.99
C ILE A 150 1.73 -2.83 -29.38
N MET A 151 2.60 -3.20 -30.29
CA MET A 151 2.66 -2.64 -31.65
C MET A 151 1.45 -3.01 -32.51
N ALA A 152 0.87 -4.17 -32.30
CA ALA A 152 -0.31 -4.67 -33.03
C ALA A 152 -1.65 -4.15 -32.49
N SER A 153 -1.68 -3.57 -31.27
CA SER A 153 -2.91 -3.19 -30.58
C SER A 153 -3.71 -2.06 -31.27
N GLY A 154 -3.14 -1.41 -32.28
CA GLY A 154 -3.87 -0.47 -33.14
C GLY A 154 -2.96 0.55 -33.82
N LYS A 155 -3.51 1.22 -34.84
CA LYS A 155 -2.83 2.31 -35.57
C LYS A 155 -2.51 3.54 -34.70
N CYS A 156 -2.99 3.53 -33.45
CA CYS A 156 -2.74 4.59 -32.46
C CYS A 156 -1.31 4.56 -31.96
N ILE A 157 -0.70 3.37 -31.79
CA ILE A 157 0.68 3.23 -31.32
C ILE A 157 1.62 3.54 -32.48
N LEU A 158 2.39 4.60 -32.35
CA LEU A 158 3.33 5.04 -33.39
C LEU A 158 4.62 4.22 -33.37
N PHE A 159 5.17 4.04 -32.18
CA PHE A 159 6.37 3.21 -31.93
C PHE A 159 6.52 2.98 -30.42
N CYS A 160 7.27 1.95 -30.08
CA CYS A 160 7.60 1.63 -28.69
C CYS A 160 9.08 1.29 -28.52
N CYS A 161 9.53 1.29 -27.27
CA CYS A 161 10.85 0.81 -26.86
C CYS A 161 10.75 -0.08 -25.64
N ARG A 162 11.78 -0.87 -25.44
CA ARG A 162 12.06 -1.51 -24.16
C ARG A 162 13.03 -0.64 -23.38
N SER A 163 12.67 -0.21 -22.17
CA SER A 163 13.50 0.67 -21.37
C SER A 163 14.47 -0.08 -20.47
N VAL A 164 13.98 -1.02 -19.67
CA VAL A 164 14.77 -1.89 -18.79
C VAL A 164 13.91 -3.10 -18.38
N ALA A 165 14.51 -4.27 -18.25
CA ALA A 165 13.85 -5.51 -17.83
C ALA A 165 12.56 -5.80 -18.64
N ASP A 166 11.40 -5.76 -17.99
CA ASP A 166 10.06 -5.98 -18.57
C ASP A 166 9.29 -4.68 -18.84
N HIS A 167 9.98 -3.52 -18.74
CA HIS A 167 9.34 -2.22 -18.92
C HIS A 167 9.40 -1.75 -20.38
N PHE A 168 8.25 -1.35 -20.90
CA PHE A 168 8.11 -0.77 -22.23
C PHE A 168 7.58 0.67 -22.14
N VAL A 169 7.98 1.48 -23.11
CA VAL A 169 7.47 2.84 -23.30
C VAL A 169 6.99 2.99 -24.74
N ALA A 170 5.79 3.54 -24.94
CA ALA A 170 5.23 3.74 -26.25
C ALA A 170 4.69 5.16 -26.42
N LEU A 171 4.82 5.73 -27.64
CA LEU A 171 4.16 6.96 -28.04
C LEU A 171 2.93 6.60 -28.85
N ALA A 172 1.79 7.14 -28.42
CA ALA A 172 0.51 6.96 -29.09
C ALA A 172 -0.04 8.29 -29.60
N ARG A 173 -0.85 8.20 -30.69
CA ARG A 173 -1.65 9.31 -31.21
C ARG A 173 -3.12 8.90 -31.19
N TYR A 174 -3.99 9.73 -30.64
CA TYR A 174 -5.41 9.44 -30.53
C TYR A 174 -6.27 10.66 -30.91
N GLN A 175 -7.53 10.42 -31.20
CA GLN A 175 -8.53 11.48 -31.44
C GLN A 175 -9.41 11.67 -30.22
N ASP A 176 -10.00 10.57 -29.73
CA ASP A 176 -10.80 10.53 -28.51
C ASP A 176 -10.14 9.64 -27.45
N PHE A 177 -10.11 10.16 -26.22
CA PHE A 177 -9.42 9.47 -25.12
C PHE A 177 -10.20 8.25 -24.62
N SER A 178 -11.53 8.25 -24.69
CA SER A 178 -12.33 7.11 -24.25
C SER A 178 -12.12 5.91 -25.17
N THR A 179 -12.10 6.13 -26.47
CA THR A 179 -11.77 5.11 -27.48
C THR A 179 -10.36 4.56 -27.32
N PHE A 180 -9.41 5.46 -27.07
CA PHE A 180 -8.02 5.08 -26.81
C PHE A 180 -7.88 4.24 -25.54
N ARG A 181 -8.56 4.62 -24.45
CA ARG A 181 -8.60 3.85 -23.20
C ARG A 181 -9.21 2.46 -23.38
N ASN A 182 -10.28 2.35 -24.18
CA ASN A 182 -10.90 1.07 -24.51
C ASN A 182 -9.92 0.16 -25.27
N MET A 183 -9.19 0.70 -26.24
CA MET A 183 -8.14 -0.05 -26.96
C MET A 183 -7.05 -0.57 -25.99
N LEU A 184 -6.63 0.23 -25.00
CA LEU A 184 -5.67 -0.23 -23.99
C LEU A 184 -6.26 -1.32 -23.07
N ASN A 185 -7.55 -1.23 -22.73
CA ASN A 185 -8.23 -2.30 -21.98
C ASN A 185 -8.29 -3.61 -22.80
N GLU A 186 -8.58 -3.52 -24.08
CA GLU A 186 -8.55 -4.67 -25.00
C GLU A 186 -7.15 -5.29 -25.07
N LEU A 187 -6.09 -4.49 -25.14
CA LEU A 187 -4.71 -4.96 -25.08
C LEU A 187 -4.45 -5.77 -23.79
N CYS A 188 -4.88 -5.25 -22.62
CA CYS A 188 -4.74 -5.96 -21.36
C CYS A 188 -5.51 -7.29 -21.34
N ASN A 189 -6.72 -7.30 -21.87
CA ASN A 189 -7.56 -8.49 -21.95
C ASN A 189 -6.96 -9.54 -22.90
N CYS A 190 -6.53 -9.14 -24.09
CA CYS A 190 -5.86 -10.04 -25.06
C CYS A 190 -4.58 -10.62 -24.44
N PHE A 191 -3.77 -9.79 -23.79
CA PHE A 191 -2.59 -10.26 -23.08
C PHE A 191 -2.92 -11.31 -22.01
N ALA A 192 -3.95 -11.05 -21.19
CA ALA A 192 -4.36 -11.98 -20.13
C ALA A 192 -4.84 -13.33 -20.70
N VAL A 193 -5.51 -13.33 -21.85
CA VAL A 193 -6.00 -14.55 -22.51
C VAL A 193 -4.87 -15.30 -23.23
N GLU A 194 -4.11 -14.62 -24.08
CA GLU A 194 -3.10 -15.27 -24.93
C GLU A 194 -1.89 -15.73 -24.11
N ILE A 195 -1.40 -14.86 -23.25
CA ILE A 195 -0.22 -15.12 -22.42
C ILE A 195 -0.58 -15.88 -21.14
N GLY A 196 -1.73 -15.57 -20.53
CA GLY A 196 -2.18 -16.24 -19.30
C GLY A 196 -2.33 -17.74 -19.45
N ASN A 197 -2.72 -18.24 -20.62
CA ASN A 197 -2.82 -19.69 -20.92
C ASN A 197 -1.44 -20.35 -20.99
N GLU A 198 -0.43 -19.70 -21.56
CA GLU A 198 0.93 -20.25 -21.69
C GLU A 198 1.71 -20.20 -20.37
N TYR A 199 1.41 -19.22 -19.51
CA TYR A 199 2.11 -18.97 -18.24
C TYR A 199 1.16 -19.02 -17.03
N SER A 200 0.26 -20.02 -17.01
CA SER A 200 -0.84 -20.13 -16.03
C SER A 200 -0.41 -20.07 -14.57
N ASP A 201 0.75 -20.64 -14.22
CA ASP A 201 1.23 -20.67 -12.83
C ASP A 201 1.85 -19.34 -12.35
N ALA A 202 2.23 -18.47 -13.29
CA ALA A 202 2.81 -17.17 -12.98
C ALA A 202 1.79 -16.02 -13.00
N TYR A 203 0.67 -16.20 -13.72
CA TYR A 203 -0.38 -15.19 -13.90
C TYR A 203 0.16 -13.80 -14.32
N PRO A 204 0.94 -13.68 -15.40
CA PRO A 204 1.44 -12.39 -15.85
C PRO A 204 0.30 -11.49 -16.31
N ARG A 205 0.40 -10.19 -16.03
CA ARG A 205 -0.57 -9.16 -16.42
C ARG A 205 0.15 -7.90 -16.86
N LEU A 206 -0.49 -7.10 -17.73
CA LEU A 206 0.03 -5.77 -18.07
C LEU A 206 -0.47 -4.72 -17.07
N GLY A 207 0.46 -3.91 -16.56
CA GLY A 207 0.18 -2.68 -15.86
C GLY A 207 0.48 -1.48 -16.77
N ILE A 208 -0.48 -0.60 -17.03
CA ILE A 208 -0.34 0.50 -17.98
C ILE A 208 -0.52 1.85 -17.27
N GLY A 209 0.50 2.70 -17.37
CA GLY A 209 0.43 4.11 -17.00
C GLY A 209 0.41 5.01 -18.23
N VAL A 210 -0.46 5.99 -18.25
CA VAL A 210 -0.67 6.90 -19.39
C VAL A 210 -0.43 8.35 -18.96
N TYR A 211 0.42 9.07 -19.69
CA TYR A 211 0.56 10.50 -19.62
C TYR A 211 -0.05 11.13 -20.89
N ARG A 212 -1.05 12.00 -20.72
CA ARG A 212 -1.65 12.75 -21.82
C ARG A 212 -0.78 13.96 -22.13
N ILE A 213 -0.33 14.09 -23.38
CA ILE A 213 0.58 15.14 -23.79
C ILE A 213 -0.22 16.33 -24.26
N ASP A 214 -0.08 17.46 -23.57
CA ASP A 214 -0.67 18.73 -23.94
C ASP A 214 0.28 19.53 -24.84
N LYS A 215 -0.20 20.66 -25.39
CA LYS A 215 0.58 21.51 -26.29
C LYS A 215 1.82 22.08 -25.64
N GLU A 216 1.69 22.50 -24.38
CA GLU A 216 2.82 22.86 -23.52
C GLU A 216 3.17 21.64 -22.67
N HIS A 217 4.22 20.93 -23.04
CA HIS A 217 4.61 19.71 -22.37
C HIS A 217 6.06 19.76 -21.84
N PRO A 218 6.35 19.06 -20.75
CA PRO A 218 7.70 18.93 -20.24
C PRO A 218 8.57 18.09 -21.20
N PRO A 219 9.91 18.08 -21.00
CA PRO A 219 10.79 17.20 -21.75
C PRO A 219 10.35 15.73 -21.69
N ILE A 220 10.64 14.97 -22.75
CA ILE A 220 10.28 13.54 -22.90
C ILE A 220 10.65 12.72 -21.66
N GLN A 221 11.79 12.98 -21.05
CA GLN A 221 12.21 12.29 -19.83
C GLN A 221 11.20 12.41 -18.70
N LYS A 222 10.68 13.63 -18.46
CA LYS A 222 9.65 13.86 -17.44
C LYS A 222 8.31 13.23 -17.81
N MET A 223 7.95 13.22 -19.09
CA MET A 223 6.73 12.55 -19.55
C MET A 223 6.79 11.03 -19.31
N VAL A 224 7.96 10.41 -19.54
CA VAL A 224 8.20 9.00 -19.21
C VAL A 224 8.06 8.77 -17.70
N GLU A 225 8.64 9.65 -16.89
CA GLU A 225 8.51 9.59 -15.44
C GLU A 225 7.05 9.69 -14.99
N TYR A 226 6.28 10.63 -15.54
CA TYR A 226 4.86 10.81 -15.21
C TYR A 226 4.01 9.60 -15.61
N ALA A 227 4.21 9.04 -16.80
CA ALA A 227 3.52 7.82 -17.21
C ALA A 227 3.90 6.63 -16.31
N ASN A 228 5.18 6.51 -15.94
CA ASN A 228 5.64 5.47 -15.03
C ASN A 228 5.10 5.65 -13.60
N LEU A 229 4.93 6.89 -13.12
CA LEU A 229 4.30 7.18 -11.84
C LEU A 229 2.83 6.76 -11.84
N ALA A 230 2.09 7.06 -12.91
CA ALA A 230 0.72 6.58 -13.08
C ALA A 230 0.67 5.04 -13.04
N ARG A 231 1.57 4.35 -13.76
CA ARG A 231 1.68 2.90 -13.71
C ARG A 231 1.92 2.37 -12.29
N LYS A 232 2.86 2.97 -11.54
CA LYS A 232 3.17 2.59 -10.15
C LYS A 232 2.02 2.81 -9.18
N SER A 233 1.04 3.67 -9.51
CA SER A 233 -0.16 3.86 -8.69
C SER A 233 -1.15 2.71 -8.78
N LEU A 234 -1.00 1.80 -9.76
CA LEU A 234 -1.82 0.60 -9.87
C LEU A 234 -1.54 -0.34 -8.70
N ARG A 235 -2.57 -0.63 -7.92
CA ARG A 235 -2.48 -1.60 -6.84
C ARG A 235 -2.43 -3.02 -7.40
N THR A 236 -1.60 -3.88 -6.83
CA THR A 236 -1.43 -5.28 -7.26
C THR A 236 -2.71 -6.12 -7.23
N ASN A 237 -3.73 -5.69 -6.50
CA ASN A 237 -4.99 -6.43 -6.30
C ASN A 237 -6.23 -5.74 -6.90
N THR A 238 -6.06 -4.77 -7.81
CA THR A 238 -7.21 -4.10 -8.45
C THR A 238 -7.54 -4.73 -9.81
N THR A 239 -8.82 -4.71 -10.16
CA THR A 239 -9.32 -5.07 -11.51
C THR A 239 -8.93 -4.04 -12.57
N THR A 240 -8.33 -2.91 -12.16
CA THR A 240 -7.94 -1.83 -13.06
C THR A 240 -6.50 -2.02 -13.50
N HIS A 241 -6.29 -2.14 -14.81
CA HIS A 241 -4.96 -2.34 -15.41
C HIS A 241 -4.36 -1.05 -15.98
N ILE A 242 -5.11 0.06 -16.00
CA ILE A 242 -4.71 1.32 -16.61
C ILE A 242 -4.88 2.46 -15.61
N ALA A 243 -3.81 3.22 -15.40
CA ALA A 243 -3.84 4.48 -14.66
C ALA A 243 -3.43 5.64 -15.58
N VAL A 244 -4.12 6.78 -15.46
CA VAL A 244 -3.77 8.01 -16.18
C VAL A 244 -3.06 8.94 -15.20
N TYR A 245 -1.96 9.55 -15.63
CA TYR A 245 -1.27 10.53 -14.80
C TYR A 245 -2.18 11.71 -14.48
N ASP A 246 -2.28 12.03 -13.24
CA ASP A 246 -2.89 13.21 -12.68
C ASP A 246 -1.90 13.78 -11.65
N GLU A 247 -1.79 15.09 -11.56
CA GLU A 247 -0.90 15.75 -10.60
C GLU A 247 -1.22 15.35 -9.14
N ARG A 248 -2.49 15.03 -8.86
CA ARG A 248 -2.93 14.46 -7.58
C ARG A 248 -2.27 13.11 -7.30
N VAL A 249 -2.18 12.22 -8.30
CA VAL A 249 -1.53 10.91 -8.18
C VAL A 249 -0.04 11.08 -7.88
N TYR A 250 0.61 12.04 -8.55
CA TYR A 250 2.00 12.38 -8.27
C TYR A 250 2.21 12.86 -6.83
N THR A 251 1.37 13.81 -6.40
CA THR A 251 1.40 14.34 -5.04
C THR A 251 1.20 13.24 -3.99
N GLN A 252 0.26 12.31 -4.23
CA GLN A 252 0.03 11.15 -3.35
C GLN A 252 1.26 10.23 -3.27
N LEU A 253 1.93 9.94 -4.38
CA LEU A 253 3.13 9.10 -4.39
C LEU A 253 4.31 9.74 -3.66
N ILE A 254 4.53 11.05 -3.86
CA ILE A 254 5.54 11.80 -3.11
C ILE A 254 5.23 11.80 -1.61
N ARG A 255 3.95 12.00 -1.26
CA ARG A 255 3.49 11.96 0.12
C ARG A 255 3.71 10.59 0.75
N ALA A 256 3.36 9.51 0.02
CA ALA A 256 3.60 8.14 0.46
C ALA A 256 5.10 7.87 0.70
N GLY A 257 5.97 8.26 -0.22
CA GLY A 257 7.42 8.11 -0.05
C GLY A 257 7.98 8.88 1.16
N LYS A 258 7.48 10.08 1.43
CA LYS A 258 7.86 10.85 2.63
C LYS A 258 7.38 10.16 3.93
N ILE A 259 6.18 9.60 3.91
CA ILE A 259 5.62 8.84 5.04
C ILE A 259 6.48 7.61 5.32
N GLU A 260 6.80 6.80 4.30
CA GLU A 260 7.67 5.63 4.46
C GLU A 260 9.06 5.98 5.00
N GLN A 261 9.64 7.08 4.52
CA GLN A 261 10.96 7.52 4.96
C GLN A 261 10.98 7.97 6.43
N SER A 262 9.88 8.56 6.92
CA SER A 262 9.81 9.15 8.27
C SER A 262 9.23 8.21 9.34
N MET A 263 8.51 7.12 8.97
CA MET A 263 7.74 6.28 9.89
C MET A 263 8.55 5.71 11.07
N LYS A 264 9.78 5.21 10.82
CA LYS A 264 10.63 4.64 11.88
C LYS A 264 11.12 5.68 12.88
N ASN A 265 11.49 6.86 12.37
CA ASN A 265 11.89 7.98 13.24
C ASN A 265 10.70 8.49 14.05
N ALA A 266 9.52 8.60 13.44
CA ALA A 266 8.30 9.00 14.10
C ALA A 266 7.93 8.06 15.26
N MET A 267 8.12 6.76 15.10
CA MET A 267 7.93 5.79 16.17
C MET A 267 8.93 6.01 17.32
N ALA A 268 10.19 6.19 16.99
CA ALA A 268 11.25 6.43 17.99
C ALA A 268 11.07 7.76 18.74
N GLN A 269 10.51 8.78 18.10
CA GLN A 269 10.23 10.11 18.66
C GLN A 269 8.84 10.20 19.32
N HIS A 270 8.10 9.07 19.41
CA HIS A 270 6.75 9.03 19.97
C HIS A 270 5.77 10.03 19.30
N GLU A 271 5.89 10.25 17.99
CA GLU A 271 4.97 11.09 17.23
C GLU A 271 3.59 10.42 17.02
N PHE A 272 3.50 9.08 17.12
CA PHE A 272 2.22 8.37 17.14
C PHE A 272 1.59 8.48 18.52
N LYS A 273 0.33 8.91 18.53
CA LYS A 273 -0.47 9.09 19.75
C LYS A 273 -1.78 8.33 19.66
N ALA A 274 -2.21 7.75 20.77
CA ALA A 274 -3.56 7.25 20.90
C ALA A 274 -4.48 8.40 21.31
N PHE A 275 -5.46 8.69 20.44
CA PHE A 275 -6.60 9.55 20.77
C PHE A 275 -7.75 8.66 21.17
N ILE A 276 -8.50 9.07 22.18
CA ILE A 276 -9.56 8.26 22.74
C ILE A 276 -10.92 8.90 22.44
N GLN A 277 -11.86 8.10 21.91
CA GLN A 277 -13.23 8.51 21.71
C GLN A 277 -14.15 7.69 22.60
N PRO A 278 -14.93 8.31 23.51
CA PRO A 278 -15.80 7.59 24.44
C PRO A 278 -17.00 6.95 23.74
N LYS A 279 -17.41 5.77 24.25
CA LYS A 279 -18.64 5.05 23.91
C LYS A 279 -19.62 5.26 25.06
N TYR A 280 -20.82 5.74 24.75
CA TYR A 280 -21.85 6.05 25.74
C TYR A 280 -22.95 5.00 25.75
N ASN A 281 -23.39 4.59 26.93
CA ASN A 281 -24.61 3.82 27.08
C ASN A 281 -25.80 4.73 26.81
N LEU A 282 -26.70 4.33 25.91
CA LEU A 282 -27.83 5.17 25.48
C LEU A 282 -28.95 5.31 26.50
N GLU A 283 -29.03 4.36 27.43
CA GLU A 283 -30.06 4.38 28.52
C GLU A 283 -29.59 5.25 29.69
N THR A 284 -28.34 5.08 30.14
CA THR A 284 -27.81 5.76 31.33
C THR A 284 -27.12 7.07 31.02
N GLY A 285 -26.69 7.28 29.78
CA GLY A 285 -25.86 8.41 29.34
C GLY A 285 -24.41 8.37 29.84
N GLN A 286 -23.96 7.28 30.46
CA GLN A 286 -22.66 7.14 31.04
C GLN A 286 -21.62 6.59 30.04
N ILE A 287 -20.34 6.94 30.22
CA ILE A 287 -19.23 6.35 29.49
C ILE A 287 -19.03 4.90 29.95
N VAL A 288 -19.19 3.95 29.04
CA VAL A 288 -19.08 2.51 29.34
C VAL A 288 -17.96 1.82 28.56
N GLY A 289 -17.31 2.54 27.69
CA GLY A 289 -16.16 2.10 26.90
C GLY A 289 -15.55 3.27 26.15
N ALA A 290 -14.53 2.99 25.38
CA ALA A 290 -13.97 3.98 24.45
C ALA A 290 -13.20 3.28 23.33
N GLU A 291 -12.84 4.02 22.28
CA GLU A 291 -12.02 3.56 21.16
C GLU A 291 -10.71 4.33 21.09
N ALA A 292 -9.60 3.60 20.90
CA ALA A 292 -8.29 4.17 20.69
C ALA A 292 -8.03 4.34 19.19
N LEU A 293 -7.91 5.59 18.78
CA LEU A 293 -7.71 6.03 17.40
C LEU A 293 -6.30 6.60 17.24
N VAL A 294 -5.48 5.99 16.42
CA VAL A 294 -4.11 6.51 16.18
C VAL A 294 -4.13 7.87 15.49
N ARG A 295 -3.22 8.76 15.91
CA ARG A 295 -2.91 10.03 15.24
C ARG A 295 -1.41 10.17 15.12
N TRP A 296 -0.94 10.65 14.01
CA TRP A 296 0.48 10.95 13.81
C TRP A 296 0.67 12.47 13.92
N ILE A 297 1.23 12.90 15.03
CA ILE A 297 1.48 14.32 15.35
C ILE A 297 2.97 14.57 15.31
N ARG A 298 3.41 15.40 14.37
CA ARG A 298 4.81 15.76 14.19
C ARG A 298 5.26 16.77 15.26
N GLU A 299 6.58 16.92 15.39
CA GLU A 299 7.19 17.94 16.29
C GLU A 299 6.68 19.36 16.03
N ASP A 300 6.38 19.72 14.77
CA ASP A 300 5.85 21.03 14.40
C ASP A 300 4.36 21.20 14.71
N GLY A 301 3.72 20.20 15.33
CA GLY A 301 2.30 20.18 15.67
C GLY A 301 1.39 19.81 14.48
N SER A 302 1.93 19.58 13.28
CA SER A 302 1.12 19.13 12.14
C SER A 302 0.67 17.68 12.34
N MET A 303 -0.57 17.39 11.93
CA MET A 303 -1.18 16.06 12.02
C MET A 303 -1.23 15.40 10.66
N ILE A 304 -0.79 14.14 10.57
CA ILE A 304 -1.03 13.25 9.44
C ILE A 304 -2.19 12.33 9.82
N TYR A 305 -3.21 12.29 8.98
CA TYR A 305 -4.42 11.49 9.25
C TYR A 305 -4.22 10.00 8.94
N PRO A 306 -4.94 9.10 9.64
CA PRO A 306 -4.84 7.66 9.44
C PRO A 306 -5.00 7.20 7.99
N ASP A 307 -5.92 7.79 7.24
CA ASP A 307 -6.17 7.49 5.82
C ASP A 307 -4.96 7.72 4.92
N ASP A 308 -4.03 8.58 5.34
CA ASP A 308 -2.81 8.89 4.60
C ASP A 308 -1.68 7.88 4.84
N PHE A 309 -1.59 7.29 6.05
CA PHE A 309 -0.45 6.44 6.42
C PHE A 309 -0.81 4.97 6.66
N ILE A 310 -2.00 4.63 7.15
CA ILE A 310 -2.40 3.24 7.41
C ILE A 310 -2.27 2.36 6.16
N PRO A 311 -2.78 2.75 4.96
CA PRO A 311 -2.64 1.92 3.77
C PRO A 311 -1.18 1.69 3.34
N ILE A 312 -0.29 2.63 3.66
CA ILE A 312 1.14 2.53 3.38
C ILE A 312 1.78 1.55 4.36
N PHE A 313 1.43 1.64 5.64
CA PHE A 313 1.97 0.78 6.69
C PHE A 313 1.48 -0.67 6.57
N GLU A 314 0.24 -0.88 6.15
CA GLU A 314 -0.27 -2.22 5.80
C GLU A 314 0.52 -2.85 4.65
N LYS A 315 0.82 -2.05 3.61
CA LYS A 315 1.57 -2.53 2.43
C LYS A 315 3.01 -2.92 2.76
N ASN A 316 3.68 -2.18 3.64
CA ASN A 316 5.10 -2.43 3.99
C ASN A 316 5.28 -3.19 5.31
N GLY A 317 4.18 -3.59 5.98
CA GLY A 317 4.19 -4.38 7.22
C GLY A 317 4.46 -3.57 8.49
N PHE A 318 4.72 -2.26 8.42
CA PHE A 318 4.99 -1.43 9.58
C PHE A 318 3.76 -1.27 10.50
N ILE A 319 2.57 -1.52 9.97
CA ILE A 319 1.31 -1.49 10.74
C ILE A 319 1.37 -2.40 11.95
N VAL A 320 2.05 -3.55 11.86
CA VAL A 320 2.20 -4.51 12.96
C VAL A 320 2.86 -3.87 14.19
N GLU A 321 3.94 -3.11 13.97
CA GLU A 321 4.63 -2.41 15.06
C GLU A 321 3.78 -1.29 15.64
N LEU A 322 3.03 -0.58 14.79
CA LEU A 322 2.14 0.49 15.21
C LEU A 322 0.98 -0.03 16.07
N ASP A 323 0.32 -1.13 15.67
CA ASP A 323 -0.81 -1.70 16.40
C ASP A 323 -0.37 -2.17 17.80
N PHE A 324 0.79 -2.85 17.91
CA PHE A 324 1.34 -3.22 19.21
C PHE A 324 1.79 -2.02 20.03
N PHE A 325 2.28 -0.96 19.41
CA PHE A 325 2.62 0.27 20.10
C PHE A 325 1.37 0.91 20.73
N ILE A 326 0.27 1.04 19.98
CA ILE A 326 -1.00 1.59 20.47
C ILE A 326 -1.56 0.73 21.60
N LEU A 327 -1.54 -0.62 21.45
CA LEU A 327 -1.93 -1.52 22.54
C LEU A 327 -1.10 -1.27 23.81
N GLY A 328 0.21 -1.07 23.66
CA GLY A 328 1.10 -0.76 24.79
C GLY A 328 0.78 0.59 25.46
N GLU A 329 0.44 1.62 24.67
CA GLU A 329 0.05 2.95 25.22
C GLU A 329 -1.26 2.86 26.02
N VAL A 330 -2.26 2.15 25.46
CA VAL A 330 -3.54 1.91 26.15
C VAL A 330 -3.33 1.11 27.44
N CYS A 331 -2.56 0.04 27.39
CA CYS A 331 -2.23 -0.76 28.59
C CYS A 331 -1.51 0.08 29.67
N ARG A 332 -0.59 0.94 29.28
CA ARG A 332 0.13 1.85 30.22
C ARG A 332 -0.85 2.82 30.88
N MET A 333 -1.80 3.39 30.16
CA MET A 333 -2.83 4.24 30.71
C MET A 333 -3.69 3.49 31.74
N ILE A 334 -4.19 2.32 31.38
CA ILE A 334 -5.01 1.50 32.26
C ILE A 334 -4.24 1.13 33.52
N GLN A 335 -2.99 0.68 33.40
CA GLN A 335 -2.12 0.38 34.55
C GLN A 335 -2.01 1.56 35.52
N ARG A 336 -1.69 2.75 35.00
CA ARG A 336 -1.57 3.97 35.82
C ARG A 336 -2.87 4.28 36.56
N ARG A 337 -4.03 4.25 35.88
CA ARG A 337 -5.33 4.52 36.49
C ARG A 337 -5.68 3.51 37.57
N LEU A 338 -5.41 2.22 37.35
CA LEU A 338 -5.63 1.16 38.34
C LEU A 338 -4.73 1.33 39.58
N GLN A 339 -3.48 1.70 39.40
CA GLN A 339 -2.56 1.99 40.50
C GLN A 339 -3.02 3.20 41.32
N GLU A 340 -3.59 4.21 40.66
CA GLU A 340 -4.20 5.39 41.28
C GLU A 340 -5.61 5.10 41.84
N LYS A 341 -6.12 3.87 41.72
CA LYS A 341 -7.47 3.45 42.12
C LYS A 341 -8.59 4.28 41.45
N ARG A 342 -8.34 4.73 40.22
CA ARG A 342 -9.31 5.43 39.39
C ARG A 342 -10.13 4.44 38.56
N HIS A 343 -11.34 4.86 38.21
CA HIS A 343 -12.21 4.09 37.34
C HIS A 343 -11.60 3.88 35.95
N CYS A 344 -11.78 2.66 35.42
CA CYS A 344 -11.40 2.30 34.06
C CYS A 344 -12.59 1.71 33.31
N VAL A 345 -12.67 2.03 32.05
CA VAL A 345 -13.60 1.40 31.09
C VAL A 345 -12.82 0.61 30.07
N PRO A 346 -13.44 -0.38 29.40
CA PRO A 346 -12.81 -1.09 28.30
C PRO A 346 -12.45 -0.15 27.14
N ILE A 347 -11.29 -0.37 26.54
CA ILE A 347 -10.81 0.40 25.40
C ILE A 347 -10.65 -0.53 24.20
N SER A 348 -11.32 -0.20 23.12
CA SER A 348 -11.16 -0.92 21.86
C SER A 348 -9.97 -0.41 21.04
N ILE A 349 -9.31 -1.32 20.34
CA ILE A 349 -8.11 -1.07 19.56
C ILE A 349 -8.24 -1.78 18.21
N ASN A 350 -8.15 -1.00 17.15
CA ASN A 350 -8.19 -1.52 15.78
C ASN A 350 -7.02 -2.47 15.51
N GLN A 351 -7.30 -3.57 14.82
CA GLN A 351 -6.31 -4.57 14.43
C GLN A 351 -6.26 -4.70 12.92
N SER A 352 -5.06 -4.61 12.37
CA SER A 352 -4.86 -4.79 10.93
C SER A 352 -4.91 -6.27 10.53
N ARG A 353 -5.32 -6.54 9.29
CA ARG A 353 -5.27 -7.90 8.74
C ARG A 353 -3.84 -8.48 8.74
N VAL A 354 -2.84 -7.63 8.50
CA VAL A 354 -1.43 -8.04 8.46
C VAL A 354 -1.00 -8.59 9.81
N LEU A 355 -1.44 -7.94 10.89
CA LEU A 355 -1.13 -8.36 12.26
C LEU A 355 -1.66 -9.76 12.59
N LEU A 356 -2.85 -10.12 12.09
CA LEU A 356 -3.47 -11.42 12.34
C LEU A 356 -2.73 -12.59 11.67
N GLN A 357 -1.83 -12.31 10.73
CA GLN A 357 -1.00 -13.31 10.05
C GLN A 357 0.31 -13.60 10.82
N GLU A 358 0.61 -12.82 11.87
CA GLU A 358 1.79 -13.00 12.71
C GLU A 358 1.65 -14.28 13.58
N LYS A 359 2.60 -15.21 13.45
CA LYS A 359 2.58 -16.49 14.16
C LYS A 359 2.54 -16.37 15.68
N ASP A 360 3.15 -15.30 16.21
CA ASP A 360 3.28 -15.06 17.64
C ASP A 360 2.28 -14.03 18.19
N TYR A 361 1.23 -13.71 17.42
CA TYR A 361 0.28 -12.64 17.75
C TYR A 361 -0.31 -12.79 19.15
N VAL A 362 -0.93 -13.94 19.45
CA VAL A 362 -1.56 -14.21 20.76
C VAL A 362 -0.54 -14.04 21.90
N LYS A 363 0.67 -14.59 21.72
CA LYS A 363 1.74 -14.48 22.71
C LYS A 363 2.16 -13.02 22.92
N ARG A 364 2.36 -12.25 21.85
CA ARG A 364 2.77 -10.84 21.96
C ARG A 364 1.71 -10.00 22.67
N VAL A 365 0.42 -10.22 22.39
CA VAL A 365 -0.68 -9.57 23.12
C VAL A 365 -0.61 -9.92 24.61
N ALA A 366 -0.51 -11.22 24.94
CA ALA A 366 -0.42 -11.68 26.32
C ALA A 366 0.81 -11.09 27.05
N ASP A 367 1.97 -11.03 26.38
CA ASP A 367 3.20 -10.46 26.94
C ASP A 367 3.06 -8.96 27.23
N ILE A 368 2.34 -8.19 26.38
CA ILE A 368 2.07 -6.77 26.61
C ILE A 368 1.14 -6.59 27.80
N LEU A 369 0.03 -7.35 27.88
CA LEU A 369 -0.87 -7.30 29.02
C LEU A 369 -0.15 -7.59 30.33
N LYS A 370 0.70 -8.63 30.35
CA LYS A 370 1.53 -8.98 31.49
C LYS A 370 2.54 -7.91 31.86
N LYS A 371 3.20 -7.31 30.86
CA LYS A 371 4.18 -6.23 31.07
C LYS A 371 3.60 -5.04 31.81
N TYR A 372 2.35 -4.68 31.51
CA TYR A 372 1.66 -3.54 32.13
C TYR A 372 0.66 -3.94 33.22
N ASP A 373 0.64 -5.22 33.64
CA ASP A 373 -0.32 -5.74 34.64
C ASP A 373 -1.77 -5.32 34.33
N THR A 374 -2.14 -5.35 33.05
CA THR A 374 -3.43 -4.90 32.56
C THR A 374 -4.44 -6.06 32.58
N PRO A 375 -5.55 -5.97 33.34
CA PRO A 375 -6.59 -6.99 33.29
C PRO A 375 -7.21 -7.05 31.88
N PRO A 376 -7.28 -8.25 31.24
CA PRO A 376 -7.73 -8.39 29.85
C PRO A 376 -9.13 -7.83 29.57
N ARG A 377 -10.03 -7.82 30.57
CA ARG A 377 -11.40 -7.28 30.46
C ARG A 377 -11.47 -5.80 30.06
N TYR A 378 -10.36 -5.05 30.18
CA TYR A 378 -10.28 -3.66 29.75
C TYR A 378 -9.80 -3.49 28.31
N ILE A 379 -9.50 -4.59 27.62
CA ILE A 379 -9.07 -4.56 26.22
C ILE A 379 -10.16 -5.19 25.35
N GLU A 380 -10.49 -4.47 24.31
CA GLU A 380 -11.35 -4.89 23.21
C GLU A 380 -10.51 -4.81 21.91
N LEU A 381 -10.55 -5.83 21.06
CA LEU A 381 -9.86 -5.83 19.78
C LEU A 381 -10.88 -5.73 18.65
N GLU A 382 -10.68 -4.79 17.74
CA GLU A 382 -11.61 -4.49 16.64
C GLU A 382 -11.10 -5.01 15.31
N LEU A 383 -11.98 -5.63 14.54
CA LEU A 383 -11.71 -6.10 13.18
C LEU A 383 -12.76 -5.55 12.23
N THR A 384 -12.33 -5.00 11.09
CA THR A 384 -13.25 -4.58 10.04
C THR A 384 -13.86 -5.76 9.30
N GLU A 385 -15.11 -5.68 8.86
CA GLU A 385 -15.78 -6.75 8.12
C GLU A 385 -15.02 -7.23 6.87
N ARG A 386 -14.22 -6.37 6.25
CA ARG A 386 -13.46 -6.67 5.03
C ARG A 386 -12.33 -7.68 5.19
N ILE A 387 -11.94 -7.98 6.43
CA ILE A 387 -10.86 -8.94 6.74
C ILE A 387 -11.27 -10.39 6.41
N PHE A 388 -12.56 -10.69 6.36
CA PHE A 388 -13.15 -12.03 6.40
C PHE A 388 -13.36 -12.68 5.01
N ARG A 389 -12.44 -12.54 4.08
CA ARG A 389 -12.57 -13.13 2.72
C ARG A 389 -11.94 -14.51 2.55
N ASP A 390 -11.12 -14.95 3.51
CA ASP A 390 -10.35 -16.20 3.46
C ASP A 390 -10.82 -17.18 4.55
N ASP A 391 -10.12 -18.28 4.74
CA ASP A 391 -10.48 -19.32 5.72
C ASP A 391 -10.59 -18.74 7.15
N LEU A 392 -11.79 -18.83 7.72
CA LEU A 392 -12.12 -18.29 9.04
C LEU A 392 -11.68 -19.19 10.20
N THR A 393 -11.25 -20.42 9.93
CA THR A 393 -10.98 -21.44 10.96
C THR A 393 -9.81 -21.03 11.87
N ASP A 394 -8.69 -20.62 11.25
CA ASP A 394 -7.51 -20.19 12.03
C ASP A 394 -7.76 -18.88 12.77
N LEU A 395 -8.53 -17.97 12.15
CA LEU A 395 -8.92 -16.71 12.77
C LEU A 395 -9.83 -16.97 14.00
N ALA A 396 -10.86 -17.80 13.86
CA ALA A 396 -11.76 -18.15 14.96
C ALA A 396 -11.02 -18.80 16.14
N LYS A 397 -10.03 -19.67 15.86
CA LYS A 397 -9.19 -20.28 16.86
C LYS A 397 -8.37 -19.22 17.61
N MET A 398 -7.67 -18.36 16.90
CA MET A 398 -6.86 -17.28 17.46
C MET A 398 -7.71 -16.31 18.31
N MET A 399 -8.88 -15.91 17.80
CA MET A 399 -9.84 -15.09 18.55
C MET A 399 -10.31 -15.81 19.83
N GLY A 400 -10.58 -17.12 19.75
CA GLY A 400 -10.95 -17.95 20.89
C GLY A 400 -9.87 -18.00 21.95
N GLU A 401 -8.60 -18.11 21.57
CA GLU A 401 -7.46 -18.11 22.51
C GLU A 401 -7.37 -16.78 23.28
N LEU A 402 -7.52 -15.63 22.62
CA LEU A 402 -7.52 -14.32 23.28
C LEU A 402 -8.78 -14.08 24.11
N ARG A 403 -9.94 -14.57 23.67
CA ARG A 403 -11.18 -14.51 24.45
C ARG A 403 -11.08 -15.34 25.75
N ASN A 404 -10.40 -16.47 25.71
CA ASN A 404 -10.14 -17.29 26.91
C ASN A 404 -9.23 -16.56 27.91
N LEU A 405 -8.42 -15.60 27.49
CA LEU A 405 -7.68 -14.70 28.38
C LEU A 405 -8.57 -13.62 29.00
N GLY A 406 -9.78 -13.38 28.45
CA GLY A 406 -10.72 -12.37 28.89
C GLY A 406 -10.76 -11.10 28.02
N ILE A 407 -10.13 -11.11 26.85
CA ILE A 407 -10.21 -10.03 25.86
C ILE A 407 -11.52 -10.16 25.09
N ARG A 408 -12.17 -9.05 24.78
CA ARG A 408 -13.38 -9.01 23.94
C ARG A 408 -13.04 -8.68 22.50
N TRP A 409 -13.90 -9.12 21.58
CA TRP A 409 -13.79 -8.84 20.16
C TRP A 409 -14.98 -8.05 19.65
N SER A 410 -14.72 -7.05 18.81
CA SER A 410 -15.74 -6.32 18.07
C SER A 410 -15.53 -6.43 16.54
N ILE A 411 -16.64 -6.43 15.83
CA ILE A 411 -16.64 -6.26 14.36
C ILE A 411 -17.02 -4.82 14.06
N ASP A 412 -16.15 -4.16 13.30
CA ASP A 412 -16.31 -2.80 12.83
C ASP A 412 -16.86 -2.74 11.39
N ASP A 413 -17.45 -1.60 11.01
CA ASP A 413 -18.08 -1.35 9.69
C ASP A 413 -19.15 -2.40 9.31
N PHE A 414 -19.87 -2.96 10.30
CA PHE A 414 -20.82 -4.04 10.05
C PHE A 414 -21.94 -3.62 9.11
N GLY A 415 -22.15 -4.42 8.05
CA GLY A 415 -23.17 -4.22 7.03
C GLY A 415 -22.66 -3.55 5.76
N THR A 416 -21.40 -3.12 5.70
CA THR A 416 -20.81 -2.55 4.48
C THR A 416 -20.27 -3.62 3.51
N GLY A 417 -20.26 -4.91 3.92
CA GLY A 417 -19.72 -6.05 3.17
C GLY A 417 -20.75 -7.11 2.79
N TYR A 418 -20.32 -8.13 2.04
CA TYR A 418 -21.19 -9.16 1.44
C TYR A 418 -21.50 -10.38 2.34
N SER A 419 -20.97 -10.48 3.56
CA SER A 419 -20.98 -11.76 4.32
C SER A 419 -21.31 -11.62 5.82
N SER A 420 -21.85 -10.50 6.25
CA SER A 420 -22.02 -10.12 7.66
C SER A 420 -22.66 -11.19 8.56
N LEU A 421 -23.72 -11.88 8.10
CA LEU A 421 -24.46 -12.86 8.92
C LEU A 421 -23.66 -14.15 9.19
N ASN A 422 -22.83 -14.60 8.24
CA ASN A 422 -22.00 -15.77 8.46
C ASN A 422 -20.93 -15.52 9.52
N LEU A 423 -20.41 -14.30 9.60
CA LEU A 423 -19.40 -13.92 10.59
C LEU A 423 -19.94 -14.01 12.01
N LEU A 424 -21.19 -13.57 12.22
CA LEU A 424 -21.86 -13.66 13.53
C LEU A 424 -22.03 -15.09 14.02
N LYS A 425 -22.13 -16.05 13.09
CA LYS A 425 -22.27 -17.48 13.40
C LYS A 425 -20.92 -18.14 13.71
N GLU A 426 -19.88 -17.78 12.97
CA GLU A 426 -18.61 -18.54 12.95
C GLU A 426 -17.56 -17.96 13.91
N LEU A 427 -17.63 -16.65 14.19
CA LEU A 427 -16.61 -15.98 15.00
C LEU A 427 -17.08 -15.70 16.43
N PRO A 428 -16.18 -15.84 17.40
CA PRO A 428 -16.47 -15.58 18.83
C PRO A 428 -16.46 -14.06 19.12
N VAL A 429 -17.35 -13.30 18.47
CA VAL A 429 -17.47 -11.85 18.61
C VAL A 429 -18.40 -11.51 19.76
N ASP A 430 -18.08 -10.45 20.50
CA ASP A 430 -18.87 -9.97 21.65
C ASP A 430 -19.65 -8.69 21.32
N ILE A 431 -19.15 -7.87 20.40
CA ILE A 431 -19.68 -6.53 20.11
C ILE A 431 -19.77 -6.33 18.59
N ILE A 432 -20.84 -5.68 18.14
CA ILE A 432 -21.07 -5.30 16.75
C ILE A 432 -21.17 -3.79 16.66
N LYS A 433 -20.36 -3.16 15.80
CA LYS A 433 -20.36 -1.73 15.53
C LYS A 433 -21.06 -1.48 14.18
N ILE A 434 -22.19 -0.80 14.23
CA ILE A 434 -22.96 -0.41 13.04
C ILE A 434 -22.37 0.88 12.49
N ASP A 435 -21.95 0.83 11.22
CA ASP A 435 -21.31 1.95 10.53
C ASP A 435 -22.25 3.16 10.37
N LYS A 436 -21.67 4.35 10.42
CA LYS A 436 -22.40 5.62 10.31
C LYS A 436 -23.21 5.76 9.03
N SER A 437 -22.82 5.13 7.92
CA SER A 437 -23.53 5.23 6.64
C SER A 437 -24.98 4.78 6.74
N PHE A 438 -25.28 3.86 7.67
CA PHE A 438 -26.65 3.47 7.94
C PHE A 438 -27.46 4.55 8.68
N LEU A 439 -26.79 5.38 9.51
CA LEU A 439 -27.44 6.49 10.21
C LEU A 439 -27.68 7.70 9.32
N ASP A 440 -26.74 8.02 8.42
CA ASP A 440 -26.82 9.18 7.54
C ASP A 440 -28.09 9.16 6.67
N GLU A 441 -28.58 7.97 6.34
CA GLU A 441 -29.82 7.77 5.56
C GLU A 441 -31.10 7.73 6.41
N THR A 442 -31.01 7.63 7.73
CA THR A 442 -32.23 7.43 8.57
C THR A 442 -33.18 8.62 8.57
N GLU A 443 -32.68 9.82 8.39
CA GLU A 443 -33.53 11.02 8.31
C GLU A 443 -34.37 11.05 7.02
N SER A 444 -33.95 10.36 5.98
CA SER A 444 -34.55 10.37 4.63
C SER A 444 -35.17 9.04 4.18
N SER A 445 -34.84 7.92 4.85
CA SER A 445 -35.18 6.56 4.41
C SER A 445 -35.77 5.69 5.52
N GLU A 446 -37.08 5.34 5.38
CA GLU A 446 -37.72 4.35 6.26
C GLU A 446 -37.07 2.95 6.13
N THR A 447 -36.51 2.63 4.96
CA THR A 447 -35.83 1.36 4.74
C THR A 447 -34.56 1.28 5.61
N SER A 448 -33.77 2.34 5.69
CA SER A 448 -32.55 2.41 6.51
C SER A 448 -32.89 2.29 8.00
N LYS A 449 -33.95 2.92 8.46
CA LYS A 449 -34.49 2.73 9.83
C LYS A 449 -34.85 1.27 10.13
N ILE A 450 -35.57 0.61 9.21
CA ILE A 450 -35.92 -0.81 9.38
C ILE A 450 -34.67 -1.67 9.47
N ILE A 451 -33.67 -1.43 8.61
CA ILE A 451 -32.42 -2.20 8.59
C ILE A 451 -31.71 -2.07 9.94
N ILE A 452 -31.46 -0.82 10.42
CA ILE A 452 -30.77 -0.62 11.71
C ILE A 452 -31.52 -1.31 12.83
N ARG A 453 -32.86 -1.08 12.95
CA ARG A 453 -33.66 -1.70 13.98
C ARG A 453 -33.52 -3.23 13.96
N LYS A 454 -33.64 -3.85 12.78
CA LYS A 454 -33.55 -5.30 12.65
C LYS A 454 -32.13 -5.82 12.90
N THR A 455 -31.12 -5.04 12.61
CA THR A 455 -29.69 -5.37 12.93
C THR A 455 -29.50 -5.32 14.45
N VAL A 456 -30.02 -4.30 15.15
CA VAL A 456 -29.97 -4.21 16.62
C VAL A 456 -30.70 -5.40 17.25
N GLU A 457 -31.95 -5.67 16.86
CA GLU A 457 -32.75 -6.80 17.36
C GLU A 457 -32.02 -8.13 17.18
N LEU A 458 -31.52 -8.41 15.95
CA LEU A 458 -30.78 -9.63 15.64
C LEU A 458 -29.51 -9.80 16.49
N THR A 459 -28.76 -8.73 16.66
CA THR A 459 -27.49 -8.76 17.41
C THR A 459 -27.76 -9.05 18.88
N GLN A 460 -28.80 -8.43 19.47
CA GLN A 460 -29.20 -8.65 20.85
C GLN A 460 -29.80 -10.06 21.08
N GLU A 461 -30.56 -10.60 20.13
CA GLU A 461 -31.03 -12.00 20.17
C GLU A 461 -29.85 -13.03 20.13
N LEU A 462 -28.70 -12.63 19.65
CA LEU A 462 -27.47 -13.43 19.67
C LEU A 462 -26.60 -13.17 20.91
N ASP A 463 -27.13 -12.52 21.95
CA ASP A 463 -26.42 -12.14 23.19
C ASP A 463 -25.12 -11.31 22.91
N LYS A 464 -25.17 -10.42 21.91
CA LYS A 464 -24.07 -9.51 21.57
C LYS A 464 -24.46 -8.07 21.82
N THR A 465 -23.48 -7.24 22.19
CA THR A 465 -23.65 -5.80 22.39
C THR A 465 -23.61 -5.04 21.07
N VAL A 466 -24.44 -4.01 20.92
CA VAL A 466 -24.47 -3.15 19.74
C VAL A 466 -23.92 -1.77 20.06
N VAL A 467 -23.01 -1.31 19.24
CA VAL A 467 -22.52 0.09 19.22
C VAL A 467 -22.94 0.71 17.90
N CYS A 468 -23.60 1.86 17.93
CA CYS A 468 -23.89 2.64 16.73
C CYS A 468 -22.90 3.78 16.61
N GLU A 469 -22.23 3.86 15.46
CA GLU A 469 -21.19 4.85 15.21
C GLU A 469 -21.70 6.08 14.47
N GLY A 470 -20.90 7.16 14.54
CA GLY A 470 -21.14 8.39 13.78
C GLY A 470 -22.42 9.12 14.20
N VAL A 471 -22.83 9.01 15.44
CA VAL A 471 -24.01 9.75 15.95
C VAL A 471 -23.64 11.23 16.06
N GLU A 472 -24.30 12.08 15.24
CA GLU A 472 -24.02 13.51 15.15
C GLU A 472 -25.16 14.40 15.61
N THR A 473 -26.42 13.86 15.67
CA THR A 473 -27.62 14.63 16.03
C THR A 473 -28.43 13.98 17.16
N GLU A 474 -29.16 14.79 17.93
CA GLU A 474 -30.07 14.30 18.96
C GLU A 474 -31.18 13.43 18.36
N ASN A 475 -31.65 13.74 17.14
CA ASN A 475 -32.69 12.93 16.47
C ASN A 475 -32.17 11.50 16.21
N GLN A 476 -30.91 11.34 15.82
CA GLN A 476 -30.27 10.02 15.67
C GLN A 476 -30.20 9.30 17.02
N ALA A 477 -29.76 10.01 18.06
CA ALA A 477 -29.68 9.46 19.42
C ALA A 477 -31.04 9.02 19.95
N ASP A 478 -32.09 9.83 19.78
CA ASP A 478 -33.47 9.51 20.19
C ASP A 478 -34.01 8.30 19.43
N TYR A 479 -33.73 8.22 18.13
CA TYR A 479 -34.09 7.05 17.34
C TYR A 479 -33.41 5.78 17.87
N LEU A 480 -32.13 5.82 18.15
CA LEU A 480 -31.37 4.69 18.70
C LEU A 480 -31.85 4.27 20.08
N ARG A 481 -32.19 5.23 20.96
CA ARG A 481 -32.86 4.94 22.26
C ARG A 481 -34.23 4.26 22.06
N GLY A 482 -35.00 4.73 21.09
CA GLY A 482 -36.31 4.17 20.75
C GLY A 482 -36.27 2.71 20.28
N ILE A 483 -35.21 2.30 19.63
CA ILE A 483 -34.96 0.90 19.21
C ILE A 483 -34.12 0.09 20.21
N ARG A 484 -33.81 0.67 21.37
CA ARG A 484 -33.03 0.06 22.46
C ARG A 484 -31.63 -0.37 22.05
N CYS A 485 -30.95 0.42 21.22
CA CYS A 485 -29.52 0.22 20.94
C CYS A 485 -28.70 0.40 22.23
N ASP A 486 -27.71 -0.44 22.48
CA ASP A 486 -27.01 -0.46 23.77
C ASP A 486 -26.07 0.75 23.94
N MET A 487 -25.27 1.06 22.93
CA MET A 487 -24.24 2.09 22.99
C MET A 487 -24.24 2.96 21.74
N ALA A 488 -23.73 4.17 21.89
CA ALA A 488 -23.49 5.11 20.80
C ALA A 488 -22.09 5.73 20.91
N GLN A 489 -21.52 6.01 19.74
CA GLN A 489 -20.27 6.74 19.58
C GLN A 489 -20.44 7.77 18.46
N GLY A 490 -19.99 9.02 18.67
CA GLY A 490 -20.11 10.05 17.64
C GLY A 490 -19.87 11.45 18.15
N TYR A 491 -19.86 12.40 17.22
CA TYR A 491 -19.53 13.80 17.52
C TYR A 491 -20.60 14.53 18.34
N LEU A 492 -21.80 13.98 18.40
CA LEU A 492 -22.82 14.48 19.32
C LEU A 492 -22.33 14.43 20.76
N TYR A 493 -21.68 13.35 21.15
CA TYR A 493 -21.21 13.12 22.51
C TYR A 493 -19.81 13.67 22.72
N ALA A 494 -18.84 13.20 21.95
CA ALA A 494 -17.45 13.66 22.01
C ALA A 494 -16.67 13.32 20.72
N LYS A 495 -15.75 14.20 20.36
CA LYS A 495 -14.76 13.91 19.31
C LYS A 495 -13.61 13.12 19.90
N PRO A 496 -12.84 12.38 19.06
CA PRO A 496 -11.56 11.80 19.50
C PRO A 496 -10.67 12.87 20.14
N MET A 497 -10.21 12.61 21.35
CA MET A 497 -9.43 13.55 22.14
C MET A 497 -8.12 12.93 22.65
N PRO A 498 -7.09 13.71 23.01
CA PRO A 498 -5.90 13.20 23.67
C PRO A 498 -6.25 12.38 24.91
N MET A 499 -5.43 11.37 25.20
CA MET A 499 -5.65 10.43 26.29
C MET A 499 -5.87 11.12 27.64
N GLU A 500 -5.10 12.18 27.92
CA GLU A 500 -5.19 12.96 29.16
C GLU A 500 -6.51 13.73 29.28
N GLU A 501 -7.09 14.16 28.18
CA GLU A 501 -8.40 14.83 28.17
C GLU A 501 -9.53 13.81 28.41
N PHE A 502 -9.44 12.63 27.81
CA PHE A 502 -10.37 11.55 28.08
C PHE A 502 -10.34 11.12 29.56
N GLU A 503 -9.16 11.00 30.17
CA GLU A 503 -9.05 10.66 31.58
C GLU A 503 -9.75 11.68 32.48
N LYS A 504 -9.59 12.99 32.19
CA LYS A 504 -10.31 14.06 32.91
C LYS A 504 -11.82 13.99 32.71
N LEU A 505 -12.26 13.67 31.49
CA LEU A 505 -13.69 13.51 31.19
C LEU A 505 -14.28 12.35 31.99
N LEU A 506 -13.61 11.19 31.99
CA LEU A 506 -14.03 10.01 32.73
C LEU A 506 -14.09 10.25 34.25
N ASP A 507 -13.11 10.97 34.79
CA ASP A 507 -13.09 11.31 36.21
C ASP A 507 -14.20 12.28 36.58
N LYS A 508 -14.51 13.26 35.74
CA LYS A 508 -15.59 14.22 35.98
C LYS A 508 -16.96 13.56 35.98
N GLU A 509 -17.17 12.57 35.12
CA GLU A 509 -18.46 11.88 35.04
C GLU A 509 -18.74 11.00 36.26
N ILE A 510 -17.71 10.47 36.90
CA ILE A 510 -17.85 9.54 38.03
C ILE A 510 -17.75 10.23 39.39
N TYR A 511 -16.90 11.27 39.47
CA TYR A 511 -16.57 11.94 40.74
C TYR A 511 -17.07 13.38 40.81
N GLY A 512 -17.66 13.95 39.73
CA GLY A 512 -18.25 15.30 39.66
C GLY A 512 -19.72 15.27 39.91
#